data_c8a74ad88f021110d1d6d0fc2f58c87b
#
_entry.id   c8a74ad88f021110d1d6d0fc2f58c87b
#
_cell.length_a   1.000
_cell.length_b   1.000
_cell.length_c   1.000
_cell.angle_alpha   90.00
_cell.angle_beta   90.00
_cell.angle_gamma   90.00
#
_symmetry.space_group_name_H-M   'P 1'
#
loop_
_entity.id
_entity.type
_entity.pdbx_description
1 polymer ?
#
loop_
_entity_poly.entity_id
_entity_poly.type
_entity_poly.pdbx_seq_one_letter_code
_entity_poly.pdbx_strand_id
1 'polypeptide(L)'
;MTRVMLTLLATLLAAPAAAHHVGAYVPKDNAVTINFKQVKFSVQARKFEVALRLFETGALRAEMRAHAATLPAGLEDGTRAALAASDGPEVERRLMIFFAALARDLALEADRRLAEAGGTAESRAATGRKFLEAIWRYYNLVDFAVATRNNKTSVAVRLAFDEAETYVKPATGAAAPVDPARLRPPLQRIAQVLSTLIEASPTQARRDS
;
A
#
# COMPACT_ATOMS: atom_id res chain seq x y z
N MET A 1 -51.62 13.25 -47.95
CA MET A 1 -51.58 13.00 -46.49
C MET A 1 -50.29 12.26 -46.14
N THR A 2 -49.24 12.97 -45.83
CA THR A 2 -47.89 12.43 -45.61
C THR A 2 -47.59 12.43 -44.14
N ARG A 3 -47.47 11.26 -43.51
CA ARG A 3 -47.11 11.13 -42.08
C ARG A 3 -45.60 11.21 -41.96
N VAL A 4 -45.12 12.27 -41.33
CA VAL A 4 -43.73 12.44 -40.93
C VAL A 4 -43.53 11.69 -39.64
N MET A 5 -42.71 10.63 -39.69
CA MET A 5 -42.32 9.84 -38.52
C MET A 5 -41.05 10.49 -37.92
N LEU A 6 -41.21 11.13 -36.75
CA LEU A 6 -40.14 11.79 -36.03
C LEU A 6 -39.39 10.75 -35.19
N THR A 7 -38.23 10.33 -35.65
CA THR A 7 -37.37 9.38 -34.93
C THR A 7 -36.54 10.17 -33.91
N LEU A 8 -36.87 10.03 -32.64
CA LEU A 8 -36.14 10.64 -31.52
C LEU A 8 -34.88 9.80 -31.24
N LEU A 9 -33.71 10.26 -31.69
CA LEU A 9 -32.42 9.65 -31.42
C LEU A 9 -31.96 10.07 -30.01
N ALA A 10 -32.20 9.21 -29.02
CA ALA A 10 -31.68 9.41 -27.67
C ALA A 10 -30.18 9.07 -27.66
N THR A 11 -29.32 10.09 -27.75
CA THR A 11 -27.89 9.95 -27.49
C THR A 11 -27.68 9.76 -25.99
N LEU A 12 -27.44 8.51 -25.57
CA LEU A 12 -26.88 8.21 -24.25
C LEU A 12 -25.47 8.79 -24.21
N LEU A 13 -25.32 9.93 -23.54
CA LEU A 13 -24.02 10.42 -23.08
C LEU A 13 -23.51 9.46 -22.00
N ALA A 14 -22.74 8.47 -22.40
CA ALA A 14 -21.92 7.70 -21.48
C ALA A 14 -20.87 8.64 -20.88
N ALA A 15 -21.14 9.16 -19.69
CA ALA A 15 -20.12 9.84 -18.90
C ALA A 15 -18.97 8.83 -18.68
N PRO A 16 -17.70 9.20 -19.00
CA PRO A 16 -16.60 8.31 -18.67
C PRO A 16 -16.62 8.12 -17.16
N ALA A 17 -16.79 6.88 -16.71
CA ALA A 17 -16.53 6.53 -15.32
C ALA A 17 -15.09 6.90 -15.06
N ALA A 18 -14.87 8.03 -14.39
CA ALA A 18 -13.56 8.38 -13.87
C ALA A 18 -13.18 7.25 -12.91
N ALA A 19 -12.37 6.31 -13.37
CA ALA A 19 -11.72 5.36 -12.52
C ALA A 19 -10.94 6.21 -11.51
N HIS A 20 -11.38 6.19 -10.26
CA HIS A 20 -10.68 6.85 -9.16
C HIS A 20 -9.33 6.14 -9.01
N HIS A 21 -8.34 6.62 -9.76
CA HIS A 21 -6.96 6.27 -9.51
C HIS A 21 -6.59 6.90 -8.18
N VAL A 22 -6.55 6.10 -7.15
CA VAL A 22 -6.02 6.49 -5.85
C VAL A 22 -4.55 6.83 -6.07
N GLY A 23 -4.22 8.09 -5.89
CA GLY A 23 -2.87 8.63 -5.99
C GLY A 23 -2.35 8.87 -7.42
N ALA A 24 -1.72 10.03 -7.64
CA ALA A 24 -1.02 10.34 -8.88
C ALA A 24 0.35 9.65 -8.98
N TYR A 25 0.73 8.87 -7.97
CA TYR A 25 2.01 8.16 -7.95
C TYR A 25 1.93 6.87 -8.75
N VAL A 26 2.75 6.76 -9.78
CA VAL A 26 3.07 5.46 -10.40
C VAL A 26 4.27 4.90 -9.64
N PRO A 27 4.08 3.89 -8.78
CA PRO A 27 5.18 3.37 -7.97
C PRO A 27 6.27 2.78 -8.86
N LYS A 28 7.51 3.26 -8.69
CA LYS A 28 8.66 2.64 -9.33
C LYS A 28 9.08 1.40 -8.54
N ASP A 29 9.27 0.30 -9.24
CA ASP A 29 9.77 -0.92 -8.62
C ASP A 29 11.19 -0.74 -8.07
N ASN A 30 11.45 -1.39 -6.94
CA ASN A 30 12.78 -1.59 -6.37
C ASN A 30 13.06 -3.11 -6.26
N ALA A 31 14.23 -3.48 -5.77
CA ALA A 31 14.63 -4.88 -5.67
C ALA A 31 13.63 -5.71 -4.84
N VAL A 32 13.09 -5.15 -3.75
CA VAL A 32 12.13 -5.82 -2.88
C VAL A 32 10.80 -6.06 -3.60
N THR A 33 10.27 -5.04 -4.29
CA THR A 33 8.99 -5.15 -5.01
C THR A 33 9.08 -6.07 -6.22
N ILE A 34 10.22 -6.08 -6.92
CA ILE A 34 10.48 -7.02 -8.02
C ILE A 34 10.50 -8.45 -7.48
N ASN A 35 11.28 -8.70 -6.42
CA ASN A 35 11.38 -10.04 -5.83
C ASN A 35 10.03 -10.51 -5.25
N PHE A 36 9.27 -9.62 -4.60
CA PHE A 36 7.90 -9.91 -4.18
C PHE A 36 7.01 -10.39 -5.33
N LYS A 37 7.02 -9.68 -6.47
CA LYS A 37 6.23 -10.07 -7.64
C LYS A 37 6.63 -11.46 -8.15
N GLN A 38 7.94 -11.74 -8.20
CA GLN A 38 8.45 -13.06 -8.60
C GLN A 38 7.96 -14.18 -7.66
N VAL A 39 8.07 -13.98 -6.33
CA VAL A 39 7.57 -14.93 -5.33
C VAL A 39 6.06 -15.11 -5.48
N LYS A 40 5.29 -14.01 -5.50
CA LYS A 40 3.82 -14.03 -5.62
C LYS A 40 3.36 -14.79 -6.86
N PHE A 41 3.92 -14.48 -8.04
CA PHE A 41 3.54 -15.15 -9.27
C PHE A 41 3.92 -16.63 -9.26
N SER A 42 5.04 -17.01 -8.64
CA SER A 42 5.42 -18.40 -8.47
C SER A 42 4.46 -19.15 -7.56
N VAL A 43 4.00 -18.54 -6.46
CA VAL A 43 2.95 -19.11 -5.56
C VAL A 43 1.64 -19.26 -6.32
N GLN A 44 1.19 -18.26 -7.06
CA GLN A 44 -0.04 -18.32 -7.84
C GLN A 44 0.01 -19.40 -8.93
N ALA A 45 1.18 -19.63 -9.53
CA ALA A 45 1.43 -20.71 -10.47
C ALA A 45 1.68 -22.08 -9.80
N ARG A 46 1.53 -22.17 -8.46
CA ARG A 46 1.81 -23.36 -7.64
C ARG A 46 3.25 -23.90 -7.76
N LYS A 47 4.20 -23.05 -8.13
CA LYS A 47 5.64 -23.37 -8.22
C LYS A 47 6.35 -23.05 -6.91
N PHE A 48 5.96 -23.73 -5.82
CA PHE A 48 6.39 -23.39 -4.46
C PHE A 48 7.89 -23.54 -4.24
N GLU A 49 8.55 -24.54 -4.83
CA GLU A 49 10.01 -24.68 -4.76
C GLU A 49 10.74 -23.50 -5.41
N VAL A 50 10.22 -22.98 -6.52
CA VAL A 50 10.76 -21.77 -7.17
C VAL A 50 10.52 -20.55 -6.28
N ALA A 51 9.31 -20.42 -5.73
CA ALA A 51 8.96 -19.32 -4.82
C ALA A 51 9.86 -19.31 -3.58
N LEU A 52 10.11 -20.50 -2.98
CA LEU A 52 10.99 -20.65 -1.82
C LEU A 52 12.42 -20.21 -2.14
N ARG A 53 13.01 -20.67 -3.25
CA ARG A 53 14.36 -20.24 -3.67
C ARG A 53 14.43 -18.74 -3.90
N LEU A 54 13.45 -18.16 -4.59
CA LEU A 54 13.37 -16.73 -4.83
C LEU A 54 13.27 -15.93 -3.52
N PHE A 55 12.55 -16.46 -2.54
CA PHE A 55 12.46 -15.87 -1.23
C PHE A 55 13.78 -15.98 -0.46
N GLU A 56 14.37 -17.17 -0.41
CA GLU A 56 15.58 -17.45 0.39
C GLU A 56 16.80 -16.64 -0.06
N THR A 57 16.92 -16.36 -1.35
CA THR A 57 18.08 -15.67 -1.93
C THR A 57 17.78 -14.21 -2.32
N GLY A 58 16.53 -13.78 -2.17
CA GLY A 58 16.05 -12.52 -2.72
C GLY A 58 16.04 -11.35 -1.73
N ALA A 59 15.80 -10.16 -2.31
CA ALA A 59 15.74 -8.91 -1.56
C ALA A 59 14.56 -8.86 -0.56
N LEU A 60 13.49 -9.59 -0.82
CA LEU A 60 12.31 -9.64 0.06
C LEU A 60 12.67 -10.18 1.45
N ARG A 61 13.40 -11.31 1.50
CA ARG A 61 13.87 -11.88 2.77
C ARG A 61 14.90 -11.00 3.46
N ALA A 62 15.82 -10.43 2.68
CA ALA A 62 16.83 -9.51 3.22
C ALA A 62 16.16 -8.30 3.88
N GLU A 63 15.13 -7.75 3.28
CA GLU A 63 14.36 -6.63 3.82
C GLU A 63 13.58 -7.03 5.10
N MET A 64 12.97 -8.22 5.13
CA MET A 64 12.32 -8.73 6.36
C MET A 64 13.33 -8.80 7.53
N ARG A 65 14.56 -9.23 7.26
CA ARG A 65 15.61 -9.28 8.27
C ARG A 65 16.09 -7.91 8.72
N ALA A 66 16.25 -7.00 7.78
CA ALA A 66 16.66 -5.62 8.07
C ALA A 66 15.65 -4.91 8.98
N HIS A 67 14.38 -5.25 8.87
CA HIS A 67 13.28 -4.68 9.66
C HIS A 67 12.79 -5.59 10.80
N ALA A 68 13.52 -6.66 11.15
CA ALA A 68 13.08 -7.65 12.14
C ALA A 68 12.67 -7.05 13.49
N ALA A 69 13.27 -5.93 13.90
CA ALA A 69 12.96 -5.26 15.17
C ALA A 69 11.57 -4.58 15.19
N THR A 70 11.03 -4.20 14.03
CA THR A 70 9.74 -3.50 13.91
C THR A 70 8.63 -4.37 13.31
N LEU A 71 9.01 -5.50 12.73
CA LEU A 71 8.06 -6.46 12.16
C LEU A 71 7.47 -7.38 13.25
N PRO A 72 6.25 -7.91 13.02
CA PRO A 72 5.69 -8.94 13.89
C PRO A 72 6.61 -10.16 14.00
N ALA A 73 6.76 -10.65 15.22
CA ALA A 73 7.63 -11.79 15.51
C ALA A 73 7.28 -13.03 14.65
N GLY A 74 8.29 -13.74 14.17
CA GLY A 74 8.13 -14.95 13.37
C GLY A 74 7.61 -14.72 11.94
N LEU A 75 7.60 -13.49 11.44
CA LEU A 75 7.08 -13.20 10.10
C LEU A 75 7.96 -13.83 9.01
N GLU A 76 9.28 -13.69 9.08
CA GLU A 76 10.22 -14.27 8.11
C GLU A 76 10.15 -15.80 8.13
N ASP A 77 10.38 -16.39 9.31
CA ASP A 77 10.42 -17.84 9.46
C ASP A 77 9.09 -18.49 9.07
N GLY A 78 7.98 -17.88 9.47
CA GLY A 78 6.67 -18.35 9.09
C GLY A 78 6.37 -18.20 7.59
N THR A 79 6.88 -17.17 6.93
CA THR A 79 6.75 -17.05 5.46
C THR A 79 7.53 -18.18 4.78
N ARG A 80 8.75 -18.46 5.25
CA ARG A 80 9.57 -19.57 4.76
C ARG A 80 8.86 -20.92 4.98
N ALA A 81 8.34 -21.15 6.17
CA ALA A 81 7.62 -22.38 6.51
C ALA A 81 6.36 -22.58 5.64
N ALA A 82 5.57 -21.52 5.42
CA ALA A 82 4.40 -21.55 4.55
C ALA A 82 4.76 -21.87 3.09
N LEU A 83 5.86 -21.30 2.58
CA LEU A 83 6.38 -21.63 1.24
C LEU A 83 6.79 -23.11 1.15
N ALA A 84 7.51 -23.63 2.15
CA ALA A 84 7.93 -25.02 2.20
C ALA A 84 6.74 -26.01 2.32
N ALA A 85 5.68 -25.58 3.02
CA ALA A 85 4.44 -26.34 3.16
C ALA A 85 3.48 -26.20 1.96
N SER A 86 3.84 -25.40 0.95
CA SER A 86 2.98 -25.08 -0.20
C SER A 86 1.64 -24.42 0.20
N ASP A 87 1.61 -23.69 1.31
CA ASP A 87 0.45 -22.96 1.82
C ASP A 87 0.37 -21.55 1.22
N GLY A 88 -0.16 -21.47 0.01
CA GLY A 88 -0.31 -20.20 -0.72
C GLY A 88 -1.09 -19.13 0.04
N PRO A 89 -2.28 -19.42 0.60
CA PRO A 89 -3.05 -18.47 1.40
C PRO A 89 -2.28 -17.89 2.58
N GLU A 90 -1.49 -18.71 3.29
CA GLU A 90 -0.68 -18.26 4.40
C GLU A 90 0.52 -17.41 3.93
N VAL A 91 1.16 -17.77 2.81
CA VAL A 91 2.19 -16.92 2.19
C VAL A 91 1.62 -15.55 1.85
N GLU A 92 0.48 -15.48 1.16
CA GLU A 92 -0.15 -14.21 0.80
C GLU A 92 -0.51 -13.36 2.02
N ARG A 93 -1.03 -14.00 3.08
CA ARG A 93 -1.36 -13.33 4.34
C ARG A 93 -0.11 -12.71 4.99
N ARG A 94 1.00 -13.44 5.05
CA ARG A 94 2.25 -12.96 5.65
C ARG A 94 2.89 -11.86 4.84
N LEU A 95 2.86 -11.96 3.53
CA LEU A 95 3.36 -10.91 2.64
C LEU A 95 2.51 -9.63 2.75
N MET A 96 1.19 -9.76 2.90
CA MET A 96 0.31 -8.62 3.19
C MET A 96 0.71 -7.92 4.49
N ILE A 97 0.94 -8.67 5.58
CA ILE A 97 1.37 -8.12 6.87
C ILE A 97 2.73 -7.41 6.72
N PHE A 98 3.67 -8.00 6.02
CA PHE A 98 4.98 -7.40 5.78
C PHE A 98 4.89 -6.03 5.11
N PHE A 99 4.19 -5.93 3.99
CA PHE A 99 4.08 -4.66 3.27
C PHE A 99 3.20 -3.63 4.00
N ALA A 100 2.19 -4.09 4.74
CA ALA A 100 1.43 -3.22 5.64
C ALA A 100 2.33 -2.63 6.75
N ALA A 101 3.23 -3.43 7.31
CA ALA A 101 4.18 -2.98 8.32
C ALA A 101 5.20 -1.98 7.76
N LEU A 102 5.76 -2.22 6.58
CA LEU A 102 6.65 -1.26 5.92
C LEU A 102 5.95 0.07 5.63
N ALA A 103 4.71 0.03 5.14
CA ALA A 103 3.94 1.25 4.87
C ALA A 103 3.61 2.01 6.17
N ARG A 104 3.27 1.29 7.25
CA ARG A 104 3.07 1.86 8.59
C ARG A 104 4.33 2.56 9.10
N ASP A 105 5.48 1.89 9.04
CA ASP A 105 6.74 2.40 9.57
C ASP A 105 7.19 3.65 8.80
N LEU A 106 6.98 3.68 7.48
CA LEU A 106 7.20 4.87 6.65
C LEU A 106 6.26 6.02 7.02
N ALA A 107 4.99 5.74 7.34
CA ALA A 107 4.04 6.78 7.76
C ALA A 107 4.43 7.37 9.12
N LEU A 108 4.86 6.54 10.08
CA LEU A 108 5.38 6.98 11.38
C LEU A 108 6.66 7.81 11.24
N GLU A 109 7.60 7.37 10.40
CA GLU A 109 8.85 8.10 10.15
C GLU A 109 8.58 9.44 9.45
N ALA A 110 7.62 9.48 8.50
CA ALA A 110 7.20 10.71 7.85
C ALA A 110 6.62 11.70 8.87
N ASP A 111 5.72 11.25 9.75
CA ASP A 111 5.15 12.10 10.81
C ASP A 111 6.23 12.65 11.74
N ARG A 112 7.17 11.80 12.18
CA ARG A 112 8.30 12.21 13.02
C ARG A 112 9.16 13.27 12.34
N ARG A 113 9.57 13.03 11.09
CA ARG A 113 10.40 13.99 10.34
C ARG A 113 9.72 15.31 10.09
N LEU A 114 8.43 15.28 9.80
CA LEU A 114 7.65 16.52 9.59
C LEU A 114 7.43 17.29 10.89
N ALA A 115 7.43 16.62 12.05
CA ALA A 115 7.37 17.26 13.36
C ALA A 115 8.68 17.96 13.74
N GLU A 116 9.83 17.37 13.38
CA GLU A 116 11.17 17.86 13.72
C GLU A 116 11.70 18.89 12.71
N ALA A 117 11.11 18.99 11.52
CA ALA A 117 11.71 19.69 10.41
C ALA A 117 11.75 21.21 10.63
N GLY A 118 12.94 21.75 10.74
CA GLY A 118 13.26 23.09 10.27
C GLY A 118 13.18 23.15 8.75
N GLY A 119 13.19 24.35 8.16
CA GLY A 119 13.19 24.54 6.71
C GLY A 119 11.90 25.15 6.15
N THR A 120 11.90 25.36 4.84
CA THR A 120 10.77 26.00 4.15
C THR A 120 9.58 25.05 3.98
N ALA A 121 8.39 25.61 3.73
CA ALA A 121 7.19 24.82 3.42
C ALA A 121 7.41 23.91 2.20
N GLU A 122 8.13 24.41 1.17
CA GLU A 122 8.46 23.67 -0.04
C GLU A 122 9.35 22.45 0.24
N SER A 123 10.37 22.62 1.11
CA SER A 123 11.27 21.53 1.51
C SER A 123 10.52 20.44 2.27
N ARG A 124 9.64 20.84 3.21
CA ARG A 124 8.78 19.91 3.95
C ARG A 124 7.78 19.20 3.04
N ALA A 125 7.19 19.92 2.08
CA ALA A 125 6.29 19.31 1.11
C ALA A 125 7.02 18.31 0.20
N ALA A 126 8.25 18.64 -0.23
CA ALA A 126 9.08 17.73 -1.01
C ALA A 126 9.41 16.44 -0.22
N THR A 127 9.71 16.58 1.06
CA THR A 127 9.92 15.44 1.97
C THR A 127 8.63 14.61 2.09
N GLY A 128 7.50 15.26 2.33
CA GLY A 128 6.20 14.59 2.41
C GLY A 128 5.86 13.81 1.14
N ARG A 129 6.08 14.37 -0.05
CA ARG A 129 5.88 13.68 -1.33
C ARG A 129 6.72 12.40 -1.44
N LYS A 130 8.00 12.45 -1.06
CA LYS A 130 8.88 11.27 -1.10
C LYS A 130 8.37 10.16 -0.18
N PHE A 131 7.89 10.50 1.02
CA PHE A 131 7.31 9.52 1.93
C PHE A 131 5.99 8.96 1.39
N LEU A 132 5.08 9.78 0.87
CA LEU A 132 3.84 9.29 0.28
C LEU A 132 4.10 8.35 -0.90
N GLU A 133 5.06 8.68 -1.77
CA GLU A 133 5.48 7.79 -2.85
C GLU A 133 5.99 6.44 -2.32
N ALA A 134 6.79 6.45 -1.25
CA ALA A 134 7.31 5.22 -0.64
C ALA A 134 6.22 4.40 0.05
N ILE A 135 5.32 5.05 0.80
CA ILE A 135 4.16 4.41 1.45
C ILE A 135 3.29 3.74 0.40
N TRP A 136 2.93 4.46 -0.68
CA TRP A 136 2.09 3.94 -1.74
C TRP A 136 2.76 2.80 -2.51
N ARG A 137 4.07 2.87 -2.73
CA ARG A 137 4.84 1.80 -3.37
C ARG A 137 4.63 0.46 -2.68
N TYR A 138 4.63 0.42 -1.37
CA TYR A 138 4.47 -0.82 -0.62
C TYR A 138 3.00 -1.17 -0.41
N TYR A 139 2.17 -0.22 -0.01
CA TYR A 139 0.76 -0.49 0.27
C TYR A 139 -0.03 -0.97 -0.97
N ASN A 140 0.20 -0.35 -2.12
CA ASN A 140 -0.47 -0.72 -3.38
C ASN A 140 -0.24 -2.19 -3.79
N LEU A 141 0.87 -2.80 -3.40
CA LEU A 141 1.15 -4.23 -3.67
C LEU A 141 0.16 -5.17 -2.97
N VAL A 142 -0.37 -4.74 -1.84
CA VAL A 142 -1.21 -5.55 -0.96
C VAL A 142 -2.62 -4.99 -0.75
N ASP A 143 -2.92 -3.83 -1.30
CA ASP A 143 -4.20 -3.16 -1.14
C ASP A 143 -5.39 -4.07 -1.51
N PHE A 144 -5.31 -4.82 -2.60
CA PHE A 144 -6.34 -5.79 -2.97
C PHE A 144 -6.50 -6.90 -1.92
N ALA A 145 -5.40 -7.44 -1.38
CA ALA A 145 -5.44 -8.45 -0.34
C ALA A 145 -6.04 -7.89 0.97
N VAL A 146 -5.72 -6.63 1.30
CA VAL A 146 -6.32 -5.91 2.43
C VAL A 146 -7.82 -5.71 2.19
N ALA A 147 -8.23 -5.22 1.01
CA ALA A 147 -9.63 -4.99 0.68
C ALA A 147 -10.48 -6.27 0.75
N THR A 148 -9.93 -7.38 0.28
CA THR A 148 -10.63 -8.68 0.33
C THR A 148 -10.84 -9.17 1.75
N ARG A 149 -9.91 -8.90 2.67
CA ARG A 149 -9.99 -9.33 4.08
C ARG A 149 -10.72 -8.33 4.96
N ASN A 150 -10.50 -7.05 4.74
CA ASN A 150 -11.08 -5.95 5.49
C ASN A 150 -11.21 -4.70 4.61
N ASN A 151 -12.32 -4.60 3.89
CA ASN A 151 -12.59 -3.49 2.99
C ASN A 151 -12.58 -2.12 3.71
N LYS A 152 -13.03 -2.07 4.97
CA LYS A 152 -13.03 -0.82 5.76
C LYS A 152 -11.61 -0.30 5.95
N THR A 153 -10.65 -1.19 6.22
CA THR A 153 -9.23 -0.86 6.34
C THR A 153 -8.69 -0.30 5.02
N SER A 154 -8.94 -0.97 3.89
CA SER A 154 -8.49 -0.50 2.57
C SER A 154 -9.05 0.89 2.25
N VAL A 155 -10.34 1.09 2.44
CA VAL A 155 -10.99 2.41 2.22
C VAL A 155 -10.39 3.47 3.13
N ALA A 156 -10.17 3.19 4.41
CA ALA A 156 -9.62 4.15 5.36
C ALA A 156 -8.19 4.58 4.99
N VAL A 157 -7.34 3.62 4.56
CA VAL A 157 -5.98 3.94 4.10
C VAL A 157 -6.00 4.79 2.83
N ARG A 158 -6.82 4.44 1.85
CA ARG A 158 -6.94 5.19 0.58
C ARG A 158 -7.41 6.62 0.83
N LEU A 159 -8.47 6.82 1.63
CA LEU A 159 -8.97 8.15 1.96
C LEU A 159 -7.92 9.00 2.68
N ALA A 160 -7.19 8.41 3.64
CA ALA A 160 -6.12 9.13 4.33
C ALA A 160 -4.96 9.45 3.39
N PHE A 161 -4.66 8.58 2.42
CA PHE A 161 -3.64 8.82 1.41
C PHE A 161 -4.05 9.95 0.45
N ASP A 162 -5.29 9.93 -0.06
CA ASP A 162 -5.83 10.97 -0.93
C ASP A 162 -5.84 12.34 -0.23
N GLU A 163 -6.25 12.37 1.03
CA GLU A 163 -6.19 13.58 1.87
C GLU A 163 -4.75 14.09 1.98
N ALA A 164 -3.80 13.20 2.30
CA ALA A 164 -2.39 13.55 2.43
C ALA A 164 -1.81 14.15 1.14
N GLU A 165 -2.18 13.61 -0.02
CA GLU A 165 -1.73 14.12 -1.31
C GLU A 165 -2.17 15.57 -1.56
N THR A 166 -3.35 15.99 -1.10
CA THR A 166 -3.85 17.36 -1.31
C THR A 166 -2.96 18.41 -0.66
N TYR A 167 -2.23 18.05 0.40
CA TYR A 167 -1.37 18.97 1.14
C TYR A 167 0.05 19.10 0.59
N VAL A 168 0.42 18.25 -0.37
CA VAL A 168 1.77 18.25 -0.95
C VAL A 168 1.79 18.42 -2.46
N LYS A 169 0.65 18.31 -3.13
CA LYS A 169 0.55 18.61 -4.57
C LYS A 169 0.43 20.12 -4.76
N PRO A 170 1.16 20.68 -5.74
CA PRO A 170 0.85 22.05 -6.18
C PRO A 170 -0.57 22.05 -6.74
N ALA A 171 -1.40 22.96 -6.28
CA ALA A 171 -2.73 23.15 -6.86
C ALA A 171 -2.60 23.59 -8.33
N THR A 172 -3.32 22.91 -9.22
CA THR A 172 -3.47 23.39 -10.60
C THR A 172 -4.47 24.55 -10.60
N GLY A 173 -4.00 25.75 -10.88
CA GLY A 173 -4.80 26.98 -10.81
C GLY A 173 -4.35 27.90 -9.67
N ALA A 174 -5.14 28.90 -9.29
CA ALA A 174 -4.82 29.83 -8.19
C ALA A 174 -4.57 29.03 -6.90
N ALA A 175 -3.30 28.85 -6.59
CA ALA A 175 -2.83 27.80 -5.69
C ALA A 175 -3.20 28.11 -4.24
N ALA A 176 -3.93 27.21 -3.60
CA ALA A 176 -3.83 27.11 -2.16
C ALA A 176 -2.36 26.78 -1.80
N PRO A 177 -1.75 27.52 -0.87
CA PRO A 177 -0.37 27.25 -0.48
C PRO A 177 -0.25 25.80 0.02
N VAL A 178 0.83 25.12 -0.36
CA VAL A 178 1.18 23.80 0.17
C VAL A 178 1.27 23.92 1.70
N ASP A 179 0.49 23.15 2.42
CA ASP A 179 0.47 23.14 3.88
C ASP A 179 0.95 21.80 4.44
N PRO A 180 2.28 21.62 4.54
CA PRO A 180 2.85 20.36 5.01
C PRO A 180 2.58 20.08 6.49
N ALA A 181 2.14 21.05 7.29
CA ALA A 181 1.74 20.82 8.67
C ALA A 181 0.46 19.97 8.76
N ARG A 182 -0.44 20.12 7.78
CA ARG A 182 -1.67 19.34 7.69
C ARG A 182 -1.46 17.90 7.20
N LEU A 183 -0.26 17.56 6.73
CA LEU A 183 0.08 16.21 6.29
C LEU A 183 0.15 15.20 7.45
N ARG A 184 0.47 15.67 8.66
CA ARG A 184 0.65 14.78 9.82
C ARG A 184 -0.61 13.97 10.21
N PRO A 185 -1.81 14.55 10.36
CA PRO A 185 -3.00 13.80 10.72
C PRO A 185 -3.32 12.62 9.79
N PRO A 186 -3.32 12.76 8.44
CA PRO A 186 -3.55 11.62 7.57
C PRO A 186 -2.43 10.58 7.63
N LEU A 187 -1.16 10.95 7.83
CA LEU A 187 -0.07 9.98 8.04
C LEU A 187 -0.27 9.17 9.33
N GLN A 188 -0.64 9.82 10.43
CA GLN A 188 -0.97 9.15 11.69
C GLN A 188 -2.15 8.20 11.54
N ARG A 189 -3.15 8.58 10.76
CA ARG A 189 -4.31 7.73 10.45
C ARG A 189 -3.91 6.49 9.65
N ILE A 190 -3.06 6.64 8.62
CA ILE A 190 -2.49 5.51 7.87
C ILE A 190 -1.77 4.56 8.83
N ALA A 191 -0.88 5.09 9.68
CA ALA A 191 -0.12 4.29 10.63
C ALA A 191 -1.03 3.54 11.61
N GLN A 192 -2.03 4.21 12.17
CA GLN A 192 -2.97 3.62 13.12
C GLN A 192 -3.80 2.49 12.50
N VAL A 193 -4.37 2.74 11.31
CA VAL A 193 -5.21 1.75 10.62
C VAL A 193 -4.40 0.51 10.24
N LEU A 194 -3.15 0.69 9.77
CA LEU A 194 -2.27 -0.43 9.45
C LEU A 194 -1.78 -1.16 10.70
N SER A 195 -1.53 -0.47 11.82
CA SER A 195 -1.22 -1.11 13.10
C SER A 195 -2.34 -2.03 13.55
N THR A 196 -3.58 -1.55 13.53
CA THR A 196 -4.76 -2.37 13.86
C THR A 196 -4.90 -3.60 12.97
N LEU A 197 -4.65 -3.46 11.66
CA LEU A 197 -4.66 -4.59 10.72
C LEU A 197 -3.61 -5.63 11.09
N ILE A 198 -2.39 -5.19 11.40
CA ILE A 198 -1.25 -6.06 11.74
C ILE A 198 -1.54 -6.80 13.06
N GLU A 199 -2.01 -6.11 14.08
CA GLU A 199 -2.35 -6.67 15.39
C GLU A 199 -3.48 -7.71 15.30
N ALA A 200 -4.48 -7.46 14.44
CA ALA A 200 -5.57 -8.40 14.18
C ALA A 200 -5.14 -9.62 13.33
N SER A 201 -3.89 -9.65 12.87
CA SER A 201 -3.37 -10.67 11.95
C SER A 201 -2.17 -11.41 12.57
N PRO A 202 -2.35 -12.23 13.63
CA PRO A 202 -1.26 -12.85 14.37
C PRO A 202 -0.36 -13.70 13.44
N THR A 203 0.96 -13.53 13.59
CA THR A 203 1.98 -14.21 12.76
C THR A 203 2.51 -15.48 13.41
N GLN A 204 2.28 -15.67 14.71
CA GLN A 204 2.59 -16.91 15.41
C GLN A 204 1.43 -17.92 15.22
N ALA A 205 1.77 -19.17 14.92
CA ALA A 205 0.78 -20.25 15.00
C ALA A 205 0.19 -20.24 16.41
N ARG A 206 -1.16 -20.26 16.54
CA ARG A 206 -1.80 -20.55 17.81
C ARG A 206 -1.23 -21.89 18.26
N ARG A 207 -0.46 -21.93 19.31
CA ARG A 207 -0.16 -23.15 20.01
C ARG A 207 -1.48 -23.56 20.68
N ASP A 208 -2.21 -24.42 20.01
CA ASP A 208 -3.35 -25.07 20.65
C ASP A 208 -2.78 -25.87 21.83
N SER A 209 -3.13 -25.41 23.01
CA SER A 209 -2.83 -26.00 24.32
C SER A 209 -3.83 -27.12 24.59
#